data_2e066a5fe601dffd6061b75de972e350
#
_entry.id   2e066a5fe601dffd6061b75de972e350
#
_cell.length_a   1.000
_cell.length_b   1.000
_cell.length_c   1.000
_cell.angle_alpha   90.00
_cell.angle_beta   90.00
_cell.angle_gamma   90.00
#
_symmetry.space_group_name_H-M   'P 1'
#
loop_
_entity.id
_entity.type
_entity.pdbx_description
1 polymer ?
#
loop_
_entity_poly.entity_id
_entity_poly.type
_entity_poly.pdbx_seq_one_letter_code
_entity_poly.pdbx_strand_id
1 'polypeptide(L)'
;PVDIEGKPLRKAILYGIDARALSECQELTEKWGRDKVIELFGRLLGSSDIASKILWIKNNEPDVYRKTHKFLTASSYITFKLTGNYTIDNFLGLASFNPLYRRDGSINEQYAEGVCLTGQLADLKKTTDIAGYITKEAAKDTGLAEGTAVITGGDDSGAEAISSGVMTPG
;
A
#
# COMPACT_ATOMS: atom_id res chain seq x y z
N PRO A 1 6.93 1.73 -6.19
CA PRO A 1 7.26 0.49 -6.90
C PRO A 1 8.70 0.04 -6.62
N VAL A 2 8.88 -1.24 -6.37
CA VAL A 2 10.18 -1.90 -6.23
C VAL A 2 10.30 -3.04 -7.25
N ASP A 3 11.54 -3.36 -7.67
CA ASP A 3 11.83 -4.52 -8.51
C ASP A 3 11.85 -5.84 -7.71
N ILE A 4 12.20 -6.94 -8.37
CA ILE A 4 12.26 -8.27 -7.76
C ILE A 4 13.30 -8.37 -6.63
N GLU A 5 14.31 -7.51 -6.62
CA GLU A 5 15.34 -7.41 -5.58
C GLU A 5 14.91 -6.47 -4.44
N GLY A 6 13.73 -5.86 -4.54
CA GLY A 6 13.22 -4.87 -3.59
C GLY A 6 13.85 -3.48 -3.72
N LYS A 7 14.53 -3.20 -4.84
CA LYS A 7 15.14 -1.90 -5.10
C LYS A 7 14.10 -0.93 -5.66
N PRO A 8 14.01 0.31 -5.13
CA PRO A 8 13.10 1.30 -5.67
C PRO A 8 13.40 1.63 -7.13
N LEU A 9 12.38 1.56 -7.98
CA LEU A 9 12.48 1.84 -9.43
C LEU A 9 12.34 3.34 -9.74
N ARG A 10 11.84 4.12 -8.80
CA ARG A 10 11.67 5.57 -8.90
C ARG A 10 11.55 6.21 -7.51
N LYS A 11 11.58 7.54 -7.46
CA LYS A 11 11.28 8.31 -6.24
C LYS A 11 9.82 8.05 -5.80
N ALA A 12 9.57 8.11 -4.50
CA ALA A 12 8.23 7.96 -3.93
C ALA A 12 7.26 9.02 -4.48
N ILE A 13 6.00 8.63 -4.61
CA ILE A 13 4.88 9.55 -4.87
C ILE A 13 4.36 10.00 -3.50
N LEU A 14 4.37 11.29 -3.26
CA LEU A 14 3.99 11.84 -1.97
C LEU A 14 2.46 11.72 -1.74
N TYR A 15 2.09 11.35 -0.52
CA TYR A 15 0.71 11.27 -0.10
C TYR A 15 0.07 12.66 -0.05
N GLY A 16 -1.16 12.78 -0.54
CA GLY A 16 -1.99 14.00 -0.43
C GLY A 16 -1.51 15.24 -1.22
N ILE A 17 -0.22 15.30 -1.57
CA ILE A 17 0.40 16.45 -2.25
C ILE A 17 0.51 16.24 -3.75
N ASP A 18 0.86 15.02 -4.16
CA ASP A 18 1.09 14.69 -5.56
C ASP A 18 -0.23 14.43 -6.30
N ALA A 19 -0.67 15.42 -7.06
CA ALA A 19 -1.92 15.43 -7.79
C ALA A 19 -1.79 15.01 -9.27
N ARG A 20 -0.65 14.43 -9.70
CA ARG A 20 -0.42 14.08 -11.10
C ARG A 20 -1.41 13.06 -11.68
N ALA A 21 -2.03 12.23 -10.85
CA ALA A 21 -2.94 11.15 -11.25
C ALA A 21 -4.42 11.58 -11.30
N LEU A 22 -4.73 12.88 -11.48
CA LEU A 22 -6.12 13.34 -11.54
C LEU A 22 -6.88 12.80 -12.76
N SER A 23 -6.23 12.64 -13.90
CA SER A 23 -6.81 12.01 -15.09
C SER A 23 -7.16 10.53 -14.84
N GLU A 24 -6.30 9.82 -14.12
CA GLU A 24 -6.54 8.43 -13.76
C GLU A 24 -7.64 8.29 -12.68
N CYS A 25 -7.81 9.29 -11.81
CA CYS A 25 -8.98 9.36 -10.93
C CYS A 25 -10.29 9.44 -11.71
N GLN A 26 -10.33 10.23 -12.78
CA GLN A 26 -11.49 10.31 -13.67
C GLN A 26 -11.70 8.99 -14.42
N GLU A 27 -10.64 8.45 -15.03
CA GLU A 27 -10.68 7.15 -15.75
C GLU A 27 -11.24 6.04 -14.86
N LEU A 28 -10.76 5.91 -13.62
CA LEU A 28 -11.25 4.90 -12.68
C LEU A 28 -12.67 5.18 -12.20
N THR A 29 -13.04 6.45 -12.04
CA THR A 29 -14.42 6.83 -11.68
C THR A 29 -15.40 6.46 -12.78
N GLU A 30 -15.03 6.65 -14.05
CA GLU A 30 -15.84 6.23 -15.20
C GLU A 30 -15.90 4.70 -15.31
N LYS A 31 -14.75 4.02 -15.17
CA LYS A 31 -14.66 2.57 -15.25
C LYS A 31 -15.46 1.86 -14.15
N TRP A 32 -15.35 2.30 -12.91
CA TRP A 32 -16.02 1.67 -11.77
C TRP A 32 -17.45 2.14 -11.56
N GLY A 33 -17.82 3.27 -12.17
CA GLY A 33 -19.09 3.95 -12.02
C GLY A 33 -19.08 4.94 -10.85
N ARG A 34 -19.54 6.18 -11.11
CA ARG A 34 -19.52 7.28 -10.14
C ARG A 34 -20.21 6.94 -8.82
N ASP A 35 -21.41 6.35 -8.88
CA ASP A 35 -22.18 5.99 -7.68
C ASP A 35 -21.46 4.91 -6.88
N LYS A 36 -20.82 3.96 -7.55
CA LYS A 36 -20.03 2.93 -6.90
C LYS A 36 -18.77 3.47 -6.23
N VAL A 37 -18.12 4.45 -6.85
CA VAL A 37 -16.97 5.15 -6.22
C VAL A 37 -17.43 5.88 -4.95
N ILE A 38 -18.57 6.59 -5.00
CA ILE A 38 -19.12 7.26 -3.82
C ILE A 38 -19.50 6.25 -2.73
N GLU A 39 -20.09 5.11 -3.08
CA GLU A 39 -20.40 4.03 -2.13
C GLU A 39 -19.13 3.49 -1.44
N LEU A 40 -18.06 3.26 -2.21
CA LEU A 40 -16.81 2.67 -1.71
C LEU A 40 -15.96 3.62 -0.87
N PHE A 41 -15.98 4.91 -1.20
CA PHE A 41 -15.04 5.90 -0.65
C PHE A 41 -15.73 7.03 0.15
N GLY A 42 -17.06 7.15 0.08
CA GLY A 42 -17.79 8.31 0.62
C GLY A 42 -17.54 9.62 -0.14
N ARG A 43 -16.72 9.61 -1.20
CA ARG A 43 -16.28 10.75 -2.00
C ARG A 43 -15.81 10.29 -3.38
N LEU A 44 -15.50 11.23 -4.26
CA LEU A 44 -14.77 10.93 -5.49
C LEU A 44 -13.29 10.65 -5.20
N LEU A 45 -12.64 9.95 -6.13
CA LEU A 45 -11.20 9.68 -6.06
C LEU A 45 -10.38 10.98 -6.11
N GLY A 46 -9.26 10.98 -5.44
CA GLY A 46 -8.36 12.12 -5.34
C GLY A 46 -6.90 11.75 -5.15
N SER A 47 -6.08 12.73 -4.82
CA SER A 47 -4.61 12.58 -4.71
C SER A 47 -4.12 11.61 -3.62
N SER A 48 -5.01 11.17 -2.73
CA SER A 48 -4.69 10.19 -1.68
C SER A 48 -4.88 8.74 -2.11
N ASP A 49 -5.61 8.51 -3.21
CA ASP A 49 -6.01 7.16 -3.63
C ASP A 49 -4.91 6.49 -4.44
N ILE A 50 -4.49 5.31 -3.99
CA ILE A 50 -3.32 4.62 -4.54
C ILE A 50 -3.61 3.99 -5.90
N ALA A 51 -4.83 3.50 -6.13
CA ALA A 51 -5.20 2.87 -7.40
C ALA A 51 -4.95 3.81 -8.60
N SER A 52 -5.30 5.09 -8.50
CA SER A 52 -5.04 6.07 -9.54
C SER A 52 -3.55 6.34 -9.75
N LYS A 53 -2.75 6.33 -8.67
CA LYS A 53 -1.29 6.51 -8.74
C LYS A 53 -0.60 5.31 -9.41
N ILE A 54 -1.06 4.09 -9.13
CA ILE A 54 -0.57 2.89 -9.82
C ILE A 54 -0.92 2.96 -11.31
N LEU A 55 -2.15 3.34 -11.64
CA LEU A 55 -2.59 3.49 -13.01
C LEU A 55 -1.78 4.58 -13.73
N TRP A 56 -1.50 5.70 -13.05
CA TRP A 56 -0.63 6.74 -13.60
C TRP A 56 0.78 6.21 -13.96
N ILE A 57 1.40 5.41 -13.08
CA ILE A 57 2.68 4.78 -13.38
C ILE A 57 2.56 3.87 -14.60
N LYS A 58 1.48 3.09 -14.69
CA LYS A 58 1.22 2.21 -15.83
C LYS A 58 1.11 2.99 -17.14
N ASN A 59 0.40 4.11 -17.14
CA ASN A 59 0.13 4.92 -18.33
C ASN A 59 1.34 5.78 -18.74
N ASN A 60 2.07 6.36 -17.76
CA ASN A 60 3.09 7.37 -18.00
C ASN A 60 4.53 6.87 -17.83
N GLU A 61 4.73 5.80 -17.06
CA GLU A 61 6.05 5.18 -16.81
C GLU A 61 5.98 3.66 -17.06
N PRO A 62 5.60 3.20 -18.27
CA PRO A 62 5.33 1.79 -18.56
C PRO A 62 6.52 0.87 -18.31
N ASP A 63 7.75 1.36 -18.46
CA ASP A 63 8.97 0.59 -18.15
C ASP A 63 9.13 0.36 -16.66
N VAL A 64 8.81 1.36 -15.83
CA VAL A 64 8.75 1.22 -14.37
C VAL A 64 7.67 0.22 -13.98
N TYR A 65 6.47 0.37 -14.55
CA TYR A 65 5.34 -0.53 -14.27
C TYR A 65 5.69 -1.99 -14.59
N ARG A 66 6.26 -2.26 -15.76
CA ARG A 66 6.63 -3.63 -16.18
C ARG A 66 7.69 -4.28 -15.29
N LYS A 67 8.63 -3.49 -14.75
CA LYS A 67 9.67 -3.96 -13.85
C LYS A 67 9.21 -4.06 -12.40
N THR A 68 8.03 -3.50 -12.07
CA THR A 68 7.53 -3.47 -10.70
C THR A 68 7.16 -4.88 -10.25
N HIS A 69 7.84 -5.35 -9.21
CA HIS A 69 7.49 -6.56 -8.49
C HIS A 69 6.42 -6.28 -7.44
N LYS A 70 6.57 -5.19 -6.66
CA LYS A 70 5.61 -4.79 -5.62
C LYS A 70 5.41 -3.27 -5.57
N PHE A 71 4.16 -2.85 -5.31
CA PHE A 71 3.81 -1.49 -4.89
C PHE A 71 3.73 -1.47 -3.36
N LEU A 72 4.51 -0.61 -2.72
CA LEU A 72 4.65 -0.56 -1.27
C LEU A 72 4.38 0.86 -0.75
N THR A 73 3.84 0.96 0.45
CA THR A 73 3.88 2.17 1.26
C THR A 73 5.26 2.34 1.89
N ALA A 74 5.54 3.49 2.52
CA ALA A 74 6.79 3.69 3.22
C ALA A 74 6.97 2.70 4.38
N SER A 75 5.92 2.46 5.18
CA SER A 75 5.92 1.48 6.26
C SER A 75 6.16 0.05 5.75
N SER A 76 5.45 -0.35 4.69
CA SER A 76 5.64 -1.67 4.05
C SER A 76 7.06 -1.84 3.50
N TYR A 77 7.66 -0.77 2.96
CA TYR A 77 9.03 -0.83 2.48
C TYR A 77 10.05 -1.01 3.63
N ILE A 78 9.85 -0.32 4.76
CA ILE A 78 10.68 -0.52 5.96
C ILE A 78 10.53 -1.95 6.48
N THR A 79 9.31 -2.44 6.59
CA THR A 79 9.03 -3.83 7.02
C THR A 79 9.73 -4.84 6.09
N PHE A 80 9.65 -4.64 4.78
CA PHE A 80 10.37 -5.47 3.81
C PHE A 80 11.89 -5.40 4.03
N LYS A 81 12.47 -4.22 4.22
CA LYS A 81 13.92 -4.06 4.44
C LYS A 81 14.39 -4.76 5.72
N LEU A 82 13.54 -4.84 6.72
CA LEU A 82 13.85 -5.50 8.00
C LEU A 82 13.69 -7.03 7.93
N THR A 83 12.70 -7.52 7.17
CA THR A 83 12.26 -8.92 7.24
C THR A 83 12.39 -9.71 5.93
N GLY A 84 12.52 -9.04 4.80
CA GLY A 84 12.43 -9.65 3.47
C GLY A 84 11.02 -9.95 3.00
N ASN A 85 9.98 -9.70 3.80
CA ASN A 85 8.58 -10.01 3.49
C ASN A 85 7.81 -8.78 2.99
N TYR A 86 7.00 -8.97 1.97
CA TYR A 86 6.15 -7.93 1.40
C TYR A 86 4.77 -7.94 2.04
N THR A 87 4.58 -7.15 3.09
CA THR A 87 3.32 -7.02 3.82
C THR A 87 2.79 -5.60 3.80
N ILE A 88 1.49 -5.44 3.89
CA ILE A 88 0.81 -4.16 4.12
C ILE A 88 -0.18 -4.33 5.27
N ASP A 89 -0.26 -3.32 6.13
CA ASP A 89 -1.23 -3.32 7.22
C ASP A 89 -2.67 -3.17 6.70
N ASN A 90 -3.61 -3.70 7.44
CA ASN A 90 -5.02 -3.70 7.06
C ASN A 90 -5.66 -2.31 7.10
N PHE A 91 -5.08 -1.32 7.79
CA PHE A 91 -5.59 0.04 7.76
C PHE A 91 -5.30 0.67 6.39
N LEU A 92 -4.01 0.78 5.98
CA LEU A 92 -3.65 1.33 4.68
C LEU A 92 -4.15 0.48 3.52
N GLY A 93 -4.15 -0.85 3.67
CA GLY A 93 -4.66 -1.77 2.66
C GLY A 93 -6.15 -1.58 2.36
N LEU A 94 -6.97 -1.33 3.39
CA LEU A 94 -8.42 -1.15 3.24
C LEU A 94 -8.86 0.31 3.11
N ALA A 95 -7.98 1.28 3.40
CA ALA A 95 -8.26 2.70 3.21
C ALA A 95 -7.62 3.23 1.92
N SER A 96 -6.29 3.38 1.89
CA SER A 96 -5.57 4.00 0.77
C SER A 96 -5.50 3.13 -0.48
N PHE A 97 -5.43 1.80 -0.32
CA PHE A 97 -5.49 0.83 -1.42
C PHE A 97 -6.92 0.36 -1.74
N ASN A 98 -7.95 0.92 -1.09
CA ASN A 98 -9.34 0.62 -1.44
C ASN A 98 -9.55 0.90 -2.95
N PRO A 99 -10.25 0.05 -3.69
CA PRO A 99 -10.89 -1.22 -3.34
C PRO A 99 -10.07 -2.45 -3.75
N LEU A 100 -8.73 -2.34 -3.84
CA LEU A 100 -7.86 -3.41 -4.34
C LEU A 100 -7.78 -4.62 -3.40
N TYR A 101 -8.12 -4.44 -2.11
CA TYR A 101 -8.22 -5.52 -1.14
C TYR A 101 -9.65 -5.67 -0.64
N ARG A 102 -10.03 -6.90 -0.27
CA ARG A 102 -11.24 -7.22 0.50
C ARG A 102 -10.93 -7.24 1.98
N ARG A 103 -11.98 -7.14 2.81
CA ARG A 103 -11.85 -7.16 4.28
C ARG A 103 -11.29 -8.48 4.84
N ASP A 104 -11.40 -9.56 4.09
CA ASP A 104 -10.84 -10.88 4.44
C ASP A 104 -9.33 -11.01 4.11
N GLY A 105 -8.73 -9.97 3.55
CA GLY A 105 -7.32 -9.91 3.18
C GLY A 105 -7.03 -10.37 1.76
N SER A 106 -8.01 -10.90 1.05
CA SER A 106 -7.85 -11.30 -0.36
C SER A 106 -7.80 -10.08 -1.28
N ILE A 107 -7.15 -10.25 -2.42
CA ILE A 107 -7.12 -9.22 -3.47
C ILE A 107 -8.48 -9.18 -4.17
N ASN A 108 -8.97 -7.99 -4.41
CA ASN A 108 -10.19 -7.75 -5.15
C ASN A 108 -9.88 -7.65 -6.65
N GLU A 109 -9.83 -8.80 -7.32
CA GLU A 109 -9.45 -8.93 -8.73
C GLU A 109 -10.27 -8.02 -9.64
N GLN A 110 -11.58 -7.87 -9.37
CA GLN A 110 -12.48 -7.02 -10.15
C GLN A 110 -11.98 -5.57 -10.24
N TYR A 111 -11.43 -5.04 -9.16
CA TYR A 111 -10.93 -3.67 -9.12
C TYR A 111 -9.44 -3.57 -9.43
N ALA A 112 -8.67 -4.64 -9.20
CA ALA A 112 -7.27 -4.70 -9.59
C ALA A 112 -7.11 -4.78 -11.11
N GLU A 113 -8.08 -5.40 -11.80
CA GLU A 113 -8.08 -5.53 -13.26
C GLU A 113 -7.98 -4.15 -13.95
N GLY A 114 -6.97 -4.02 -14.79
CA GLY A 114 -6.66 -2.77 -15.51
C GLY A 114 -5.81 -1.78 -14.70
N VAL A 115 -5.74 -1.89 -13.36
CA VAL A 115 -4.88 -1.07 -12.50
C VAL A 115 -3.51 -1.71 -12.34
N CYS A 116 -3.46 -2.94 -11.80
CA CYS A 116 -2.21 -3.67 -11.57
C CYS A 116 -2.41 -5.18 -11.70
N LEU A 117 -1.29 -5.91 -11.76
CA LEU A 117 -1.32 -7.36 -11.58
C LEU A 117 -1.51 -7.68 -10.09
N THR A 118 -2.27 -8.72 -9.77
CA THR A 118 -2.49 -9.13 -8.37
C THR A 118 -1.17 -9.44 -7.65
N GLY A 119 -0.21 -10.03 -8.35
CA GLY A 119 1.13 -10.30 -7.83
C GLY A 119 1.96 -9.04 -7.50
N GLN A 120 1.56 -7.85 -7.96
CA GLN A 120 2.23 -6.59 -7.61
C GLN A 120 1.75 -5.98 -6.29
N LEU A 121 0.73 -6.56 -5.66
CA LEU A 121 0.23 -6.13 -4.35
C LEU A 121 0.89 -6.95 -3.24
N ALA A 122 1.12 -6.32 -2.08
CA ALA A 122 1.69 -6.95 -0.89
C ALA A 122 0.61 -7.78 -0.15
N ASP A 123 1.04 -8.68 0.74
CA ASP A 123 0.12 -9.48 1.55
C ASP A 123 -0.53 -8.62 2.64
N LEU A 124 -1.86 -8.55 2.67
CA LEU A 124 -2.59 -7.83 3.70
C LEU A 124 -2.52 -8.59 5.03
N LYS A 125 -2.09 -7.89 6.08
CA LYS A 125 -2.01 -8.40 7.45
C LYS A 125 -2.62 -7.41 8.43
N LYS A 126 -3.03 -7.88 9.61
CA LYS A 126 -3.42 -6.98 10.70
C LYS A 126 -2.20 -6.20 11.18
N THR A 127 -2.41 -4.99 11.68
CA THR A 127 -1.35 -4.14 12.23
C THR A 127 -0.51 -4.83 13.31
N THR A 128 -1.12 -5.72 14.09
CA THR A 128 -0.51 -6.47 15.21
C THR A 128 0.11 -7.80 14.79
N ASP A 129 -0.09 -8.26 13.55
CA ASP A 129 0.46 -9.52 13.08
C ASP A 129 1.99 -9.41 12.90
N ILE A 130 2.69 -10.50 13.16
CA ILE A 130 4.12 -10.60 12.86
C ILE A 130 4.29 -10.62 11.33
N ALA A 131 4.96 -9.60 10.80
CA ALA A 131 5.34 -9.52 9.40
C ALA A 131 6.54 -10.43 9.08
N GLY A 132 7.39 -10.63 10.06
CA GLY A 132 8.61 -11.44 9.94
C GLY A 132 9.57 -11.17 11.10
N TYR A 133 10.83 -11.51 10.88
CA TYR A 133 11.89 -11.36 11.87
C TYR A 133 13.05 -10.60 11.25
N ILE A 134 13.79 -9.85 12.07
CA ILE A 134 15.00 -9.14 11.63
C ILE A 134 15.97 -10.12 11.00
N THR A 135 16.29 -9.88 9.73
CA THR A 135 17.27 -10.69 9.00
C THR A 135 18.69 -10.36 9.45
N LYS A 136 19.65 -11.25 9.18
CA LYS A 136 21.07 -11.00 9.44
C LYS A 136 21.59 -9.74 8.77
N GLU A 137 21.13 -9.47 7.54
CA GLU A 137 21.50 -8.27 6.79
C GLU A 137 20.93 -7.01 7.44
N ALA A 138 19.65 -7.02 7.78
CA ALA A 138 19.01 -5.91 8.47
C ALA A 138 19.63 -5.65 9.84
N ALA A 139 20.00 -6.70 10.59
CA ALA A 139 20.71 -6.58 11.87
C ALA A 139 22.05 -5.86 11.71
N LYS A 140 22.82 -6.19 10.66
CA LYS A 140 24.11 -5.55 10.35
C LYS A 140 23.92 -4.05 10.01
N ASP A 141 22.87 -3.71 9.24
CA ASP A 141 22.66 -2.36 8.77
C ASP A 141 22.05 -1.44 9.86
N THR A 142 21.27 -1.99 10.78
CA THR A 142 20.51 -1.22 11.77
C THR A 142 21.03 -1.30 13.19
N GLY A 143 21.82 -2.34 13.51
CA GLY A 143 22.22 -2.65 14.88
C GLY A 143 21.15 -3.37 15.72
N LEU A 144 19.98 -3.68 15.13
CA LEU A 144 18.95 -4.49 15.79
C LEU A 144 19.38 -5.94 15.92
N ALA A 145 18.89 -6.64 16.95
CA ALA A 145 19.20 -8.06 17.13
C ALA A 145 18.54 -8.91 16.04
N GLU A 146 19.31 -9.79 15.39
CA GLU A 146 18.81 -10.78 14.45
C GLU A 146 17.73 -11.65 15.12
N GLY A 147 16.65 -11.98 14.40
CA GLY A 147 15.56 -12.79 14.90
C GLY A 147 14.55 -12.04 15.77
N THR A 148 14.73 -10.74 16.01
CA THR A 148 13.69 -9.93 16.68
C THR A 148 12.44 -9.88 15.82
N ALA A 149 11.26 -10.11 16.43
CA ALA A 149 9.98 -10.06 15.73
C ALA A 149 9.67 -8.62 15.28
N VAL A 150 9.20 -8.49 14.05
CA VAL A 150 8.74 -7.22 13.45
C VAL A 150 7.25 -7.35 13.20
N ILE A 151 6.45 -6.48 13.80
CA ILE A 151 5.01 -6.39 13.52
C ILE A 151 4.78 -5.70 12.16
N THR A 152 3.62 -5.92 11.57
CA THR A 152 3.25 -5.28 10.29
C THR A 152 3.22 -3.76 10.43
N GLY A 153 2.87 -3.25 11.62
CA GLY A 153 2.76 -1.82 11.88
C GLY A 153 1.43 -1.25 11.40
N GLY A 154 1.32 0.05 11.37
CA GLY A 154 0.12 0.77 10.97
C GLY A 154 0.47 2.15 10.42
N ASP A 155 -0.57 2.94 10.19
CA ASP A 155 -0.44 4.32 9.80
C ASP A 155 -0.34 5.28 11.01
N ASP A 156 -0.01 6.53 10.73
CA ASP A 156 0.10 7.60 11.72
C ASP A 156 -1.25 7.91 12.40
N SER A 157 -2.33 8.00 11.63
CA SER A 157 -3.67 8.32 12.15
C SER A 157 -4.16 7.28 13.18
N GLY A 158 -3.95 6.00 12.89
CA GLY A 158 -4.27 4.92 13.83
C GLY A 158 -3.42 4.97 15.10
N ALA A 159 -2.11 5.23 14.95
CA ALA A 159 -1.19 5.38 16.07
C ALA A 159 -1.54 6.59 16.95
N GLU A 160 -1.88 7.72 16.35
CA GLU A 160 -2.32 8.94 17.05
C GLU A 160 -3.64 8.73 17.79
N ALA A 161 -4.62 8.06 17.18
CA ALA A 161 -5.88 7.71 17.83
C ALA A 161 -5.67 6.87 19.09
N ILE A 162 -4.85 5.82 18.99
CA ILE A 162 -4.51 4.96 20.13
C ILE A 162 -3.76 5.77 21.21
N SER A 163 -2.78 6.59 20.83
CA SER A 163 -2.00 7.39 21.78
C SER A 163 -2.83 8.43 22.51
N SER A 164 -3.92 8.92 21.89
CA SER A 164 -4.88 9.83 22.50
C SER A 164 -5.98 9.12 23.32
N GLY A 165 -5.91 7.78 23.48
CA GLY A 165 -6.80 7.00 24.31
C GLY A 165 -8.06 6.46 23.62
N VAL A 166 -8.15 6.57 22.29
CA VAL A 166 -9.26 5.97 21.53
C VAL A 166 -9.03 4.47 21.41
N MET A 167 -9.60 3.71 22.37
CA MET A 167 -9.41 2.25 22.50
C MET A 167 -10.65 1.45 22.10
N THR A 168 -11.81 2.10 22.01
CA THR A 168 -13.10 1.47 21.67
C THR A 168 -13.87 2.35 20.71
N PRO A 169 -14.72 1.75 19.86
CA PRO A 169 -15.67 2.53 19.07
C PRO A 169 -16.54 3.39 19.99
N GLY A 170 -16.66 4.68 19.68
CA GLY A 170 -17.49 5.64 20.41
C GLY A 170 -18.98 5.47 20.11
#